data_9604881d8ba0ffcc6d5dfa1374fa5550
#
_entry.id   9604881d8ba0ffcc6d5dfa1374fa5550
#
_cell.length_a   1.000
_cell.length_b   1.000
_cell.length_c   1.000
_cell.angle_alpha   90.00
_cell.angle_beta   90.00
_cell.angle_gamma   90.00
#
_symmetry.space_group_name_H-M   'P 1'
#
loop_
_entity.id
_entity.type
_entity.pdbx_description
1 polymer ?
#
loop_
_entity_poly.entity_id
_entity_poly.type
_entity_poly.pdbx_seq_one_letter_code
_entity_poly.pdbx_strand_id
1 'polypeptide(L)'
;TVELVNVTVVNINKSLIKVDSLSADAISKDGGTITAYVTTKGSGVSVDIPEDAKEWLSIASIKQNGTSAELTFKAAPNEGGIRSTELTLATVADGKTYTTLTTITQQGGIQDVSVADFNAAADGDAQYRLKGVATDVQDNGSFTLTDWSGSTLVYKSTNAAAKGVKNGDIVTVVGTHDTYKGTVELVGGDVTELNPTTTISIADFMGLPDSDTNYMITGTITKIANDHYGNVYISDGTNEVYLYGLYPGYGATGDNRYDFVANSGLKVGDEITVIGAHLTYGETIEIKNAIFVSKNN
;
A
#
# COMPACT_ATOMS: atom_id res chain seq x y z
N THR A 1 -29.30 -0.99 61.30
CA THR A 1 -28.71 -2.12 60.55
C THR A 1 -28.04 -1.56 59.30
N VAL A 2 -26.68 -1.59 59.27
CA VAL A 2 -25.90 -1.21 58.14
C VAL A 2 -25.61 -2.51 57.35
N GLU A 3 -26.16 -2.66 56.17
CA GLU A 3 -25.80 -3.74 55.25
C GLU A 3 -24.44 -3.46 54.65
N LEU A 4 -23.48 -4.34 54.93
CA LEU A 4 -22.17 -4.37 54.24
C LEU A 4 -22.39 -4.94 52.82
N VAL A 5 -22.39 -4.07 51.82
CA VAL A 5 -22.30 -4.49 50.42
C VAL A 5 -20.86 -4.91 50.13
N ASN A 6 -20.62 -6.19 49.90
CA ASN A 6 -19.35 -6.70 49.46
C ASN A 6 -19.12 -6.21 48.02
N VAL A 7 -18.34 -5.16 47.83
CA VAL A 7 -17.84 -4.72 46.52
C VAL A 7 -16.66 -5.60 46.15
N THR A 8 -16.90 -6.58 45.34
CA THR A 8 -15.82 -7.33 44.68
C THR A 8 -15.21 -6.45 43.58
N VAL A 9 -14.07 -5.83 43.89
CA VAL A 9 -13.28 -5.15 42.85
C VAL A 9 -12.68 -6.21 41.94
N VAL A 10 -13.34 -6.48 40.81
CA VAL A 10 -12.77 -7.30 39.75
C VAL A 10 -11.70 -6.45 39.07
N ASN A 11 -10.43 -6.76 39.33
CA ASN A 11 -9.30 -6.11 38.68
C ASN A 11 -9.19 -6.64 37.26
N ILE A 12 -9.80 -5.95 36.30
CA ILE A 12 -10.03 -6.38 34.91
C ILE A 12 -8.76 -6.32 34.04
N ASN A 13 -7.58 -5.88 34.55
CA ASN A 13 -6.40 -5.61 33.79
C ASN A 13 -5.11 -6.15 34.40
N LYS A 14 -5.00 -7.47 34.59
CA LYS A 14 -3.67 -8.11 34.69
C LYS A 14 -3.53 -9.09 33.56
N SER A 15 -3.06 -8.59 32.41
CA SER A 15 -2.51 -9.49 31.38
C SER A 15 -1.49 -10.38 32.05
N LEU A 16 -1.68 -11.72 31.96
CA LEU A 16 -0.76 -12.71 32.52
C LEU A 16 0.45 -12.94 31.60
N ILE A 17 0.41 -12.37 30.41
CA ILE A 17 1.52 -12.31 29.46
C ILE A 17 1.47 -10.98 28.70
N LYS A 18 2.63 -10.35 28.54
CA LYS A 18 2.77 -9.07 27.84
C LYS A 18 4.14 -9.00 27.18
N VAL A 19 4.21 -8.57 25.91
CA VAL A 19 5.45 -8.15 25.29
C VAL A 19 5.77 -6.73 25.73
N ASP A 20 6.91 -6.54 26.38
CA ASP A 20 7.34 -5.26 26.91
C ASP A 20 8.09 -4.43 25.87
N SER A 21 8.94 -5.08 25.06
CA SER A 21 9.70 -4.47 23.95
C SER A 21 10.28 -5.52 23.03
N LEU A 22 10.73 -5.06 21.87
CA LEU A 22 11.62 -5.77 20.97
C LEU A 22 13.02 -5.15 21.05
N SER A 23 14.07 -5.94 20.76
CA SER A 23 15.47 -5.48 20.75
C SER A 23 15.77 -4.51 19.59
N ALA A 24 14.93 -4.47 18.57
CA ALA A 24 15.01 -3.58 17.41
C ALA A 24 13.63 -3.45 16.77
N ASP A 25 13.45 -2.44 15.91
CA ASP A 25 12.19 -2.23 15.17
C ASP A 25 12.01 -3.25 14.05
N ALA A 26 13.11 -3.72 13.45
CA ALA A 26 13.10 -4.75 12.40
C ALA A 26 14.42 -5.54 12.35
N ILE A 27 14.37 -6.75 11.78
CA ILE A 27 15.55 -7.53 11.42
C ILE A 27 16.13 -6.99 10.10
N SER A 28 17.45 -6.99 9.94
CA SER A 28 18.11 -6.60 8.69
C SER A 28 17.69 -7.47 7.51
N LYS A 29 17.72 -6.91 6.29
CA LYS A 29 17.54 -7.65 5.05
C LYS A 29 18.51 -8.85 4.91
N ASP A 30 19.72 -8.73 5.46
CA ASP A 30 20.74 -9.79 5.39
C ASP A 30 20.47 -10.94 6.38
N GLY A 31 19.34 -10.89 7.06
CA GLY A 31 19.00 -11.83 8.12
C GLY A 31 19.54 -11.39 9.48
N GLY A 32 19.42 -12.28 10.46
CA GLY A 32 19.87 -12.00 11.81
C GLY A 32 18.84 -12.38 12.86
N THR A 33 18.94 -11.76 14.04
CA THR A 33 18.06 -12.07 15.17
C THR A 33 17.38 -10.85 15.73
N ILE A 34 16.19 -11.06 16.31
CA ILE A 34 15.46 -10.08 17.11
C ILE A 34 14.98 -10.77 18.39
N THR A 35 15.01 -10.08 19.52
CA THR A 35 14.58 -10.62 20.80
C THR A 35 13.36 -9.87 21.31
N ALA A 36 12.31 -10.62 21.64
CA ALA A 36 11.15 -10.08 22.37
C ALA A 36 11.37 -10.27 23.87
N TYR A 37 11.25 -9.19 24.61
CA TYR A 37 11.27 -9.16 26.07
C TYR A 37 9.85 -9.25 26.59
N VAL A 38 9.57 -10.24 27.41
CA VAL A 38 8.19 -10.60 27.79
C VAL A 38 8.09 -10.72 29.30
N THR A 39 7.06 -10.08 29.87
CA THR A 39 6.63 -10.34 31.25
C THR A 39 5.54 -11.39 31.24
N THR A 40 5.71 -12.48 32.03
CA THR A 40 4.73 -13.56 32.20
C THR A 40 4.57 -13.93 33.66
N LYS A 41 3.33 -14.26 34.06
CA LYS A 41 3.00 -14.76 35.40
C LYS A 41 2.56 -16.22 35.40
N GLY A 42 2.56 -16.85 34.22
CA GLY A 42 2.23 -18.25 34.05
C GLY A 42 3.46 -19.16 33.99
N SER A 43 3.21 -20.44 33.75
CA SER A 43 4.25 -21.47 33.61
C SER A 43 4.70 -21.58 32.16
N GLY A 44 5.88 -21.06 31.87
CA GLY A 44 6.45 -21.11 30.53
C GLY A 44 5.86 -20.09 29.55
N VAL A 45 6.54 -19.91 28.43
CA VAL A 45 6.03 -19.14 27.27
C VAL A 45 6.16 -20.02 26.04
N SER A 46 5.11 -20.14 25.28
CA SER A 46 5.09 -20.74 23.95
C SER A 46 4.84 -19.70 22.89
N VAL A 47 5.26 -19.98 21.65
CA VAL A 47 5.11 -19.11 20.48
C VAL A 47 4.47 -19.91 19.38
N ASP A 48 3.46 -19.34 18.76
CA ASP A 48 2.92 -19.79 17.49
C ASP A 48 3.36 -18.83 16.37
N ILE A 49 4.08 -19.39 15.38
CA ILE A 49 4.51 -18.70 14.17
C ILE A 49 3.57 -19.16 13.06
N PRO A 50 2.89 -18.24 12.33
CA PRO A 50 2.07 -18.58 11.18
C PRO A 50 2.83 -19.42 10.15
N GLU A 51 2.14 -20.32 9.46
CA GLU A 51 2.76 -21.33 8.56
C GLU A 51 3.56 -20.66 7.44
N ASP A 52 3.03 -19.59 6.85
CA ASP A 52 3.68 -18.77 5.81
C ASP A 52 4.94 -18.05 6.31
N ALA A 53 5.03 -17.76 7.60
CA ALA A 53 6.21 -17.12 8.18
C ALA A 53 7.32 -18.12 8.56
N LYS A 54 7.01 -19.40 8.73
CA LYS A 54 8.00 -20.45 9.09
C LYS A 54 9.07 -20.66 8.03
N GLU A 55 8.80 -20.29 6.78
CA GLU A 55 9.78 -20.36 5.69
C GLU A 55 10.97 -19.41 5.92
N TRP A 56 10.77 -18.32 6.66
CA TRP A 56 11.80 -17.31 6.84
C TRP A 56 12.11 -16.94 8.30
N LEU A 57 11.22 -17.25 9.24
CA LEU A 57 11.35 -16.92 10.66
C LEU A 57 11.31 -18.20 11.49
N SER A 58 12.23 -18.32 12.42
CA SER A 58 12.31 -19.45 13.34
C SER A 58 12.61 -19.00 14.76
N ILE A 59 12.29 -19.83 15.76
CA ILE A 59 12.65 -19.60 17.15
C ILE A 59 14.10 -20.05 17.35
N ALA A 60 14.99 -19.12 17.71
CA ALA A 60 16.37 -19.42 18.05
C ALA A 60 16.53 -19.86 19.51
N SER A 61 15.83 -19.19 20.44
CA SER A 61 15.83 -19.57 21.86
C SER A 61 14.64 -18.98 22.61
N ILE A 62 14.22 -19.67 23.67
CA ILE A 62 13.31 -19.16 24.69
C ILE A 62 14.01 -19.33 26.04
N LYS A 63 14.27 -18.23 26.74
CA LYS A 63 14.87 -18.22 28.08
C LYS A 63 13.90 -17.54 29.03
N GLN A 64 13.52 -18.25 30.10
CA GLN A 64 12.66 -17.71 31.15
C GLN A 64 13.41 -17.65 32.47
N ASN A 65 13.28 -16.54 33.17
CA ASN A 65 13.80 -16.34 34.52
C ASN A 65 12.72 -15.68 35.38
N GLY A 66 12.07 -16.50 36.21
CA GLY A 66 10.93 -16.06 37.02
C GLY A 66 9.79 -15.52 36.15
N THR A 67 9.45 -14.25 36.32
CA THR A 67 8.37 -13.59 35.58
C THR A 67 8.84 -12.89 34.28
N SER A 68 10.11 -13.02 33.92
CA SER A 68 10.67 -12.45 32.68
C SER A 68 11.03 -13.58 31.72
N ALA A 69 10.78 -13.36 30.42
CA ALA A 69 11.20 -14.26 29.36
C ALA A 69 11.83 -13.47 28.19
N GLU A 70 12.86 -14.05 27.61
CA GLU A 70 13.53 -13.58 26.39
C GLU A 70 13.30 -14.59 25.28
N LEU A 71 12.64 -14.17 24.22
CA LEU A 71 12.33 -14.98 23.06
C LEU A 71 13.11 -14.44 21.88
N THR A 72 14.14 -15.18 21.45
CA THR A 72 14.98 -14.78 20.32
C THR A 72 14.50 -15.50 19.07
N PHE A 73 14.19 -14.72 18.06
CA PHE A 73 13.83 -15.19 16.72
C PHE A 73 15.00 -14.98 15.77
N LYS A 74 15.11 -15.84 14.77
CA LYS A 74 16.11 -15.76 13.72
C LYS A 74 15.44 -15.77 12.36
N ALA A 75 15.81 -14.80 11.50
CA ALA A 75 15.36 -14.75 10.13
C ALA A 75 16.50 -15.04 9.14
N ALA A 76 16.16 -15.69 8.02
CA ALA A 76 17.01 -15.83 6.84
C ALA A 76 17.11 -14.49 6.08
N PRO A 77 18.08 -14.29 5.16
CA PRO A 77 18.14 -13.11 4.28
C PRO A 77 16.83 -12.91 3.51
N ASN A 78 16.51 -11.65 3.21
CA ASN A 78 15.31 -11.24 2.49
C ASN A 78 15.70 -10.40 1.27
N GLU A 79 15.73 -11.01 0.12
CA GLU A 79 16.01 -10.36 -1.17
C GLU A 79 14.77 -9.66 -1.75
N GLY A 80 13.58 -9.95 -1.20
CA GLY A 80 12.31 -9.34 -1.60
C GLY A 80 12.02 -8.01 -0.92
N GLY A 81 10.76 -7.58 -0.91
CA GLY A 81 10.30 -6.42 -0.17
C GLY A 81 10.29 -6.65 1.34
N ILE A 82 10.01 -5.57 2.10
CA ILE A 82 9.77 -5.67 3.55
C ILE A 82 8.69 -6.71 3.83
N ARG A 83 8.90 -7.51 4.89
CA ARG A 83 7.90 -8.51 5.32
C ARG A 83 7.68 -8.47 6.81
N SER A 84 6.48 -8.84 7.22
CA SER A 84 6.08 -8.86 8.63
C SER A 84 5.18 -10.06 8.89
N THR A 85 5.19 -10.52 10.15
CA THR A 85 4.25 -11.54 10.62
C THR A 85 3.84 -11.23 12.05
N GLU A 86 2.58 -11.55 12.39
CA GLU A 86 2.08 -11.43 13.75
C GLU A 86 2.21 -12.79 14.46
N LEU A 87 2.93 -12.81 15.57
CA LEU A 87 3.14 -13.98 16.40
C LEU A 87 2.16 -13.98 17.57
N THR A 88 1.65 -15.17 17.91
CA THR A 88 0.89 -15.38 19.13
C THR A 88 1.80 -16.00 20.21
N LEU A 89 2.01 -15.26 21.30
CA LEU A 89 2.70 -15.74 22.48
C LEU A 89 1.68 -16.18 23.51
N ALA A 90 1.91 -17.34 24.14
CA ALA A 90 0.98 -17.89 25.13
C ALA A 90 1.68 -18.33 26.41
N THR A 91 0.98 -18.23 27.53
CA THR A 91 1.37 -18.82 28.82
C THR A 91 0.18 -19.52 29.46
N VAL A 92 0.44 -20.48 30.35
CA VAL A 92 -0.61 -21.20 31.08
C VAL A 92 -0.57 -20.80 32.56
N ALA A 93 -1.71 -20.44 33.13
CA ALA A 93 -1.88 -20.21 34.55
C ALA A 93 -3.26 -20.74 34.97
N ASP A 94 -3.33 -21.39 36.12
CA ASP A 94 -4.58 -21.97 36.71
C ASP A 94 -5.36 -22.83 35.70
N GLY A 95 -4.63 -23.60 34.86
CA GLY A 95 -5.22 -24.48 33.85
C GLY A 95 -5.84 -23.75 32.67
N LYS A 96 -5.61 -22.43 32.49
CA LYS A 96 -6.10 -21.61 31.39
C LYS A 96 -4.92 -21.05 30.58
N THR A 97 -5.12 -20.94 29.27
CA THR A 97 -4.17 -20.30 28.36
C THR A 97 -4.48 -18.82 28.22
N TYR A 98 -3.46 -18.00 28.32
CA TYR A 98 -3.48 -16.54 28.11
C TYR A 98 -2.54 -16.19 26.99
N THR A 99 -2.95 -15.30 26.10
CA THR A 99 -2.19 -14.94 24.88
C THR A 99 -1.93 -13.44 24.79
N THR A 100 -0.89 -13.08 24.06
CA THR A 100 -0.58 -11.74 23.59
C THR A 100 -0.02 -11.82 22.18
N LEU A 101 -0.12 -10.73 21.43
CA LEU A 101 0.36 -10.65 20.05
C LEU A 101 1.61 -9.77 19.98
N THR A 102 2.48 -10.06 19.02
CA THR A 102 3.60 -9.19 18.65
C THR A 102 3.90 -9.34 17.16
N THR A 103 4.26 -8.24 16.52
CA THR A 103 4.66 -8.24 15.10
C THR A 103 6.17 -8.28 14.99
N ILE A 104 6.71 -9.18 14.20
CA ILE A 104 8.11 -9.21 13.79
C ILE A 104 8.20 -8.73 12.34
N THR A 105 9.02 -7.73 12.12
CA THR A 105 9.28 -7.13 10.80
C THR A 105 10.71 -7.44 10.36
N GLN A 106 10.91 -7.69 9.07
CA GLN A 106 12.24 -7.76 8.45
C GLN A 106 12.32 -6.82 7.25
N GLN A 107 13.42 -6.07 7.18
CA GLN A 107 13.72 -5.21 6.03
C GLN A 107 13.89 -6.06 4.77
N GLY A 108 13.54 -5.47 3.61
CA GLY A 108 13.71 -6.10 2.32
C GLY A 108 14.93 -5.59 1.56
N GLY A 109 15.37 -6.37 0.58
CA GLY A 109 16.33 -5.95 -0.44
C GLY A 109 15.70 -4.95 -1.43
N ILE A 110 14.38 -5.02 -1.64
CA ILE A 110 13.61 -4.10 -2.48
C ILE A 110 12.87 -3.10 -1.59
N GLN A 111 13.01 -1.82 -1.88
CA GLN A 111 12.34 -0.74 -1.15
C GLN A 111 11.04 -0.36 -1.86
N ASP A 112 9.90 -0.44 -1.14
CA ASP A 112 8.62 0.09 -1.61
C ASP A 112 8.57 1.58 -1.30
N VAL A 113 8.54 2.42 -2.32
CA VAL A 113 8.59 3.89 -2.18
C VAL A 113 7.60 4.57 -3.11
N SER A 114 7.27 5.85 -2.81
CA SER A 114 6.56 6.71 -3.75
C SER A 114 7.49 7.15 -4.91
N VAL A 115 6.90 7.63 -6.02
CA VAL A 115 7.68 8.18 -7.14
C VAL A 115 8.49 9.39 -6.68
N ALA A 116 7.97 10.24 -5.80
CA ALA A 116 8.71 11.40 -5.27
C ALA A 116 9.93 10.96 -4.44
N ASP A 117 9.78 9.95 -3.58
CA ASP A 117 10.89 9.41 -2.79
C ASP A 117 11.93 8.73 -3.67
N PHE A 118 11.47 8.00 -4.71
CA PHE A 118 12.37 7.44 -5.72
C PHE A 118 13.16 8.53 -6.45
N ASN A 119 12.48 9.58 -6.93
CA ASN A 119 13.14 10.67 -7.64
C ASN A 119 14.14 11.46 -6.76
N ALA A 120 14.01 11.40 -5.43
CA ALA A 120 14.92 12.01 -4.47
C ALA A 120 16.06 11.07 -4.04
N ALA A 121 16.03 9.80 -4.44
CA ALA A 121 17.04 8.82 -4.09
C ALA A 121 18.37 9.09 -4.80
N ALA A 122 19.45 8.49 -4.29
CA ALA A 122 20.75 8.55 -4.93
C ALA A 122 20.88 7.45 -6.00
N ASP A 123 21.66 7.73 -7.04
CA ASP A 123 22.06 6.74 -8.05
C ASP A 123 22.77 5.56 -7.39
N GLY A 124 22.50 4.33 -7.85
CA GLY A 124 23.16 3.12 -7.34
C GLY A 124 22.39 1.83 -7.54
N ASP A 125 22.87 0.78 -6.90
CA ASP A 125 22.37 -0.60 -7.07
C ASP A 125 21.17 -0.93 -6.15
N ALA A 126 20.70 0.03 -5.33
CA ALA A 126 19.53 -0.17 -4.49
C ALA A 126 18.30 -0.41 -5.36
N GLN A 127 17.52 -1.45 -5.02
CA GLN A 127 16.32 -1.78 -5.76
C GLN A 127 15.09 -1.12 -5.16
N TYR A 128 14.28 -0.55 -6.03
CA TYR A 128 13.04 0.14 -5.68
C TYR A 128 11.86 -0.53 -6.37
N ARG A 129 10.75 -0.62 -5.66
CA ARG A 129 9.46 -1.02 -6.23
C ARG A 129 8.55 0.20 -6.26
N LEU A 130 8.10 0.54 -7.47
CA LEU A 130 7.14 1.60 -7.73
C LEU A 130 5.85 1.02 -8.28
N LYS A 131 4.73 1.65 -7.97
CA LYS A 131 3.43 1.29 -8.53
C LYS A 131 2.69 2.55 -8.98
N GLY A 132 2.16 2.54 -10.19
CA GLY A 132 1.49 3.70 -10.76
C GLY A 132 0.85 3.40 -12.12
N VAL A 133 0.39 4.46 -12.77
CA VAL A 133 -0.18 4.44 -14.12
C VAL A 133 0.93 4.60 -15.15
N ALA A 134 0.98 3.73 -16.14
CA ALA A 134 1.88 3.82 -17.28
C ALA A 134 1.30 4.76 -18.35
N THR A 135 2.08 5.73 -18.81
CA THR A 135 1.76 6.62 -19.94
C THR A 135 2.95 6.75 -20.87
N ASP A 136 2.77 7.31 -22.06
CA ASP A 136 3.83 7.49 -23.07
C ASP A 136 4.59 6.19 -23.35
N VAL A 137 3.87 5.08 -23.38
CA VAL A 137 4.45 3.74 -23.61
C VAL A 137 5.02 3.65 -25.01
N GLN A 138 6.31 3.27 -25.11
CA GLN A 138 7.09 3.17 -26.35
C GLN A 138 7.40 1.71 -26.69
N ASP A 139 7.61 1.44 -27.97
CA ASP A 139 7.93 0.10 -28.47
C ASP A 139 9.23 -0.49 -27.88
N ASN A 140 10.15 0.38 -27.44
CA ASN A 140 11.41 -0.04 -26.80
C ASN A 140 11.26 -0.43 -25.33
N GLY A 141 10.02 -0.44 -24.79
CA GLY A 141 9.71 -0.75 -23.41
C GLY A 141 9.88 0.41 -22.43
N SER A 142 10.16 1.63 -22.92
CA SER A 142 10.16 2.83 -22.06
C SER A 142 8.75 3.34 -21.86
N PHE A 143 8.47 3.91 -20.67
CA PHE A 143 7.20 4.58 -20.37
C PHE A 143 7.35 5.51 -19.18
N THR A 144 6.43 6.44 -19.04
CA THR A 144 6.30 7.28 -17.83
C THR A 144 5.46 6.54 -16.80
N LEU A 145 5.96 6.39 -15.57
CA LEU A 145 5.20 5.86 -14.44
C LEU A 145 4.78 7.01 -13.53
N THR A 146 3.49 7.12 -13.28
CA THR A 146 2.91 8.21 -12.46
C THR A 146 2.14 7.64 -11.28
N ASP A 147 2.46 8.10 -10.08
CA ASP A 147 1.67 7.91 -8.87
C ASP A 147 1.11 9.25 -8.35
N TRP A 148 0.53 9.25 -7.15
CA TRP A 148 -0.01 10.45 -6.52
C TRP A 148 1.05 11.52 -6.20
N SER A 149 2.32 11.14 -6.12
CA SER A 149 3.42 11.99 -5.67
C SER A 149 4.23 12.58 -6.82
N GLY A 150 4.09 12.04 -8.04
CA GLY A 150 4.82 12.52 -9.21
C GLY A 150 4.95 11.50 -10.32
N SER A 151 5.87 11.78 -11.24
CA SER A 151 6.16 10.94 -12.40
C SER A 151 7.66 10.66 -12.51
N THR A 152 8.02 9.49 -13.03
CA THR A 152 9.40 9.11 -13.36
C THR A 152 9.45 8.34 -14.67
N LEU A 153 10.60 8.35 -15.33
CA LEU A 153 10.83 7.56 -16.54
C LEU A 153 11.23 6.13 -16.17
N VAL A 154 10.50 5.13 -16.63
CA VAL A 154 10.99 3.75 -16.71
C VAL A 154 11.71 3.58 -18.03
N TYR A 155 13.03 3.48 -18.01
CA TYR A 155 13.84 3.44 -19.22
C TYR A 155 14.10 2.02 -19.66
N LYS A 156 13.58 1.66 -20.83
CA LYS A 156 13.79 0.34 -21.49
C LYS A 156 13.56 -0.83 -20.52
N SER A 157 12.34 -0.89 -19.97
CA SER A 157 11.93 -2.04 -19.14
C SER A 157 12.26 -3.36 -19.83
N THR A 158 12.74 -4.31 -19.04
CA THR A 158 13.20 -5.62 -19.52
C THR A 158 12.08 -6.46 -20.14
N ASN A 159 10.82 -6.21 -19.74
CA ASN A 159 9.69 -7.05 -20.10
C ASN A 159 8.38 -6.30 -20.41
N ALA A 160 8.31 -4.97 -20.31
CA ALA A 160 7.06 -4.21 -20.52
C ALA A 160 6.43 -4.48 -21.89
N ALA A 161 7.24 -4.48 -22.95
CA ALA A 161 6.77 -4.78 -24.31
C ALA A 161 6.25 -6.22 -24.44
N ALA A 162 6.96 -7.20 -23.86
CA ALA A 162 6.55 -8.61 -23.85
C ALA A 162 5.27 -8.86 -23.06
N LYS A 163 5.04 -8.10 -21.97
CA LYS A 163 3.81 -8.13 -21.17
C LYS A 163 2.66 -7.36 -21.82
N GLY A 164 2.93 -6.58 -22.85
CA GLY A 164 1.92 -5.79 -23.56
C GLY A 164 1.40 -4.60 -22.75
N VAL A 165 2.26 -3.96 -21.96
CA VAL A 165 1.92 -2.73 -21.22
C VAL A 165 1.43 -1.66 -22.19
N LYS A 166 0.35 -0.97 -21.82
CA LYS A 166 -0.29 0.10 -22.61
C LYS A 166 -0.50 1.34 -21.77
N ASN A 167 -0.75 2.45 -22.45
CA ASN A 167 -1.16 3.69 -21.79
C ASN A 167 -2.43 3.47 -20.96
N GLY A 168 -2.39 3.90 -19.70
CA GLY A 168 -3.47 3.74 -18.73
C GLY A 168 -3.39 2.48 -17.87
N ASP A 169 -2.52 1.52 -18.20
CA ASP A 169 -2.36 0.34 -17.35
C ASP A 169 -1.74 0.70 -15.99
N ILE A 170 -2.22 0.04 -14.94
CA ILE A 170 -1.62 0.15 -13.61
C ILE A 170 -0.55 -0.94 -13.50
N VAL A 171 0.69 -0.54 -13.29
CA VAL A 171 1.84 -1.45 -13.24
C VAL A 171 2.62 -1.32 -11.94
N THR A 172 3.21 -2.44 -11.51
CA THR A 172 4.26 -2.48 -10.48
C THR A 172 5.59 -2.79 -11.16
N VAL A 173 6.60 -1.96 -10.94
CA VAL A 173 7.93 -2.09 -11.55
C VAL A 173 9.00 -2.13 -10.47
N VAL A 174 9.98 -3.03 -10.63
CA VAL A 174 11.17 -3.10 -9.78
C VAL A 174 12.39 -2.78 -10.61
N GLY A 175 13.24 -1.88 -10.14
CA GLY A 175 14.48 -1.50 -10.82
C GLY A 175 15.38 -0.64 -9.94
N THR A 176 16.47 -0.13 -10.50
CA THR A 176 17.44 0.73 -9.81
C THR A 176 17.28 2.19 -10.24
N HIS A 177 17.77 3.11 -9.40
CA HIS A 177 17.78 4.54 -9.68
C HIS A 177 19.04 4.92 -10.46
N ASP A 178 18.89 5.68 -11.54
CA ASP A 178 19.99 6.32 -12.26
C ASP A 178 19.57 7.72 -12.73
N THR A 179 20.54 8.60 -12.91
CA THR A 179 20.32 9.94 -13.45
C THR A 179 21.12 10.12 -14.74
N TYR A 180 20.43 10.08 -15.87
CA TYR A 180 21.07 10.32 -17.17
C TYR A 180 20.80 11.73 -17.68
N LYS A 181 21.85 12.54 -17.85
CA LYS A 181 21.78 13.94 -18.34
C LYS A 181 20.75 14.81 -17.60
N GLY A 182 20.58 14.58 -16.30
CA GLY A 182 19.68 15.33 -15.46
C GLY A 182 18.24 14.81 -15.44
N THR A 183 17.95 13.72 -16.15
CA THR A 183 16.66 13.01 -16.06
C THR A 183 16.80 11.82 -15.14
N VAL A 184 15.94 11.73 -14.12
CA VAL A 184 15.86 10.55 -13.26
C VAL A 184 15.18 9.42 -14.03
N GLU A 185 15.78 8.24 -13.97
CA GLU A 185 15.31 7.05 -14.64
C GLU A 185 15.27 5.84 -13.69
N LEU A 186 14.21 5.05 -13.77
CA LEU A 186 14.22 3.70 -13.26
C LEU A 186 14.78 2.79 -14.35
N VAL A 187 15.97 2.26 -14.13
CA VAL A 187 16.69 1.40 -15.08
C VAL A 187 16.61 -0.07 -14.69
N GLY A 188 16.77 -0.97 -15.68
CA GLY A 188 16.62 -2.41 -15.47
C GLY A 188 15.20 -2.82 -15.05
N GLY A 189 14.22 -1.96 -15.29
CA GLY A 189 12.86 -2.10 -14.83
C GLY A 189 12.23 -3.43 -15.24
N ASP A 190 11.85 -4.25 -14.24
CA ASP A 190 11.04 -5.45 -14.41
C ASP A 190 9.61 -5.18 -13.97
N VAL A 191 8.65 -5.24 -14.89
CA VAL A 191 7.22 -5.14 -14.58
C VAL A 191 6.81 -6.44 -13.89
N THR A 192 6.60 -6.39 -12.57
CA THR A 192 6.24 -7.56 -11.75
C THR A 192 4.74 -7.82 -11.73
N GLU A 193 3.92 -6.74 -11.78
CA GLU A 193 2.46 -6.82 -11.87
C GLU A 193 1.95 -5.92 -12.99
N LEU A 194 0.94 -6.39 -13.69
CA LEU A 194 0.20 -5.65 -14.72
C LEU A 194 -1.30 -5.80 -14.46
N ASN A 195 -1.97 -4.68 -14.20
CA ASN A 195 -3.41 -4.58 -14.10
C ASN A 195 -3.91 -3.74 -15.31
N PRO A 196 -4.35 -4.39 -16.39
CA PRO A 196 -4.81 -3.70 -17.58
C PRO A 196 -6.04 -2.86 -17.30
N THR A 197 -6.12 -1.68 -17.89
CA THR A 197 -7.33 -0.87 -17.92
C THR A 197 -7.94 -0.88 -19.33
N THR A 198 -9.25 -0.78 -19.41
CA THR A 198 -9.97 -0.69 -20.67
C THR A 198 -10.50 0.72 -20.86
N THR A 199 -10.19 1.35 -21.99
CA THR A 199 -10.78 2.63 -22.37
C THR A 199 -12.20 2.41 -22.87
N ILE A 200 -13.16 3.12 -22.27
CA ILE A 200 -14.58 3.06 -22.67
C ILE A 200 -15.20 4.45 -22.71
N SER A 201 -16.34 4.58 -23.39
CA SER A 201 -17.14 5.80 -23.40
C SER A 201 -17.86 6.02 -22.06
N ILE A 202 -18.25 7.27 -21.78
CA ILE A 202 -19.13 7.57 -20.62
C ILE A 202 -20.44 6.80 -20.73
N ALA A 203 -21.03 6.70 -21.93
CA ALA A 203 -22.25 5.96 -22.16
C ALA A 203 -22.13 4.46 -21.82
N ASP A 204 -21.05 3.81 -22.27
CA ASP A 204 -20.81 2.41 -21.96
C ASP A 204 -20.54 2.20 -20.47
N PHE A 205 -19.76 3.10 -19.85
CA PHE A 205 -19.50 3.06 -18.41
C PHE A 205 -20.80 3.13 -17.59
N MET A 206 -21.70 4.03 -17.93
CA MET A 206 -23.00 4.17 -17.23
C MET A 206 -23.88 2.94 -17.32
N GLY A 207 -23.67 2.05 -18.30
CA GLY A 207 -24.40 0.79 -18.47
C GLY A 207 -23.80 -0.39 -17.69
N LEU A 208 -22.68 -0.23 -17.00
CA LEU A 208 -21.99 -1.31 -16.29
C LEU A 208 -22.65 -1.61 -14.93
N PRO A 209 -22.49 -2.83 -14.43
CA PRO A 209 -22.77 -3.13 -13.03
C PRO A 209 -21.66 -2.60 -12.11
N ASP A 210 -21.98 -2.43 -10.84
CA ASP A 210 -20.99 -2.10 -9.80
C ASP A 210 -19.88 -3.16 -9.76
N SER A 211 -18.63 -2.70 -9.73
CA SER A 211 -17.45 -3.57 -9.68
C SER A 211 -16.21 -2.77 -9.20
N ASP A 212 -15.12 -3.50 -8.89
CA ASP A 212 -13.81 -2.92 -8.62
C ASP A 212 -12.92 -2.87 -9.89
N THR A 213 -13.49 -3.19 -11.06
CA THR A 213 -12.77 -3.11 -12.34
C THR A 213 -12.53 -1.64 -12.71
N ASN A 214 -11.28 -1.30 -12.98
CA ASN A 214 -10.89 0.03 -13.40
C ASN A 214 -11.07 0.21 -14.92
N TYR A 215 -11.68 1.34 -15.28
CA TYR A 215 -11.85 1.77 -16.66
C TYR A 215 -11.20 3.13 -16.86
N MET A 216 -10.62 3.36 -18.03
CA MET A 216 -10.09 4.66 -18.43
C MET A 216 -11.17 5.41 -19.23
N ILE A 217 -11.49 6.63 -18.79
CA ILE A 217 -12.61 7.43 -19.28
C ILE A 217 -12.12 8.84 -19.52
N THR A 218 -12.52 9.41 -20.66
CA THR A 218 -12.23 10.82 -21.01
C THR A 218 -13.53 11.62 -21.08
N GLY A 219 -13.51 12.82 -20.53
CA GLY A 219 -14.63 13.74 -20.61
C GLY A 219 -14.26 15.17 -20.22
N THR A 220 -15.11 16.10 -20.61
CA THR A 220 -14.97 17.52 -20.29
C THR A 220 -15.60 17.82 -18.93
N ILE A 221 -14.89 18.53 -18.06
CA ILE A 221 -15.42 18.97 -16.77
C ILE A 221 -16.58 19.95 -17.01
N THR A 222 -17.78 19.57 -16.57
CA THR A 222 -18.98 20.41 -16.66
C THR A 222 -19.26 21.14 -15.37
N LYS A 223 -18.84 20.56 -14.23
CA LYS A 223 -19.07 21.13 -12.91
C LYS A 223 -18.03 20.65 -11.91
N ILE A 224 -17.54 21.55 -11.08
CA ILE A 224 -16.78 21.24 -9.87
C ILE A 224 -17.75 21.39 -8.70
N ALA A 225 -18.18 20.27 -8.11
CA ALA A 225 -19.15 20.26 -7.01
C ALA A 225 -18.46 20.47 -5.65
N ASN A 226 -17.23 19.95 -5.50
CA ASN A 226 -16.40 20.18 -4.32
C ASN A 226 -14.94 19.99 -4.72
N ASP A 227 -14.16 21.05 -4.69
CA ASP A 227 -12.74 21.06 -5.10
C ASP A 227 -11.81 20.43 -4.06
N HIS A 228 -12.17 20.53 -2.77
CA HIS A 228 -11.43 19.90 -1.67
C HIS A 228 -11.45 18.37 -1.76
N TYR A 229 -12.63 17.79 -1.96
CA TYR A 229 -12.76 16.32 -2.08
C TYR A 229 -12.58 15.80 -3.51
N GLY A 230 -12.37 16.67 -4.49
CA GLY A 230 -12.23 16.29 -5.89
C GLY A 230 -13.54 15.80 -6.52
N ASN A 231 -14.71 16.30 -6.05
CA ASN A 231 -15.99 15.90 -6.59
C ASN A 231 -16.31 16.74 -7.82
N VAL A 232 -16.29 16.13 -8.99
CA VAL A 232 -16.52 16.81 -10.28
C VAL A 232 -17.47 16.01 -11.18
N TYR A 233 -18.07 16.67 -12.15
CA TYR A 233 -18.83 16.04 -13.23
C TYR A 233 -18.04 16.16 -14.52
N ILE A 234 -18.02 15.08 -15.32
CA ILE A 234 -17.44 15.07 -16.66
C ILE A 234 -18.47 14.58 -17.67
N SER A 235 -18.41 15.11 -18.90
CA SER A 235 -19.35 14.79 -19.98
C SER A 235 -18.63 14.57 -21.31
N ASP A 236 -19.22 13.72 -22.16
CA ASP A 236 -18.88 13.55 -23.58
C ASP A 236 -19.72 14.47 -24.51
N GLY A 237 -20.49 15.37 -23.93
CA GLY A 237 -21.43 16.26 -24.63
C GLY A 237 -22.85 15.70 -24.71
N THR A 238 -23.07 14.44 -24.44
CA THR A 238 -24.38 13.78 -24.42
C THR A 238 -24.70 13.16 -23.06
N ASN A 239 -23.71 12.47 -22.50
CA ASN A 239 -23.80 11.80 -21.21
C ASN A 239 -22.92 12.50 -20.19
N GLU A 240 -23.32 12.49 -18.96
CA GLU A 240 -22.58 13.07 -17.84
C GLU A 240 -22.44 12.06 -16.72
N VAL A 241 -21.25 11.95 -16.10
CA VAL A 241 -20.98 11.07 -14.98
C VAL A 241 -20.30 11.83 -13.85
N TYR A 242 -20.62 11.44 -12.62
CA TYR A 242 -20.08 12.01 -11.41
C TYR A 242 -18.81 11.30 -10.96
N LEU A 243 -17.74 12.03 -10.65
CA LEU A 243 -16.54 11.55 -10.01
C LEU A 243 -16.66 11.79 -8.50
N TYR A 244 -16.74 10.71 -7.73
CA TYR A 244 -16.70 10.78 -6.27
C TYR A 244 -15.26 10.66 -5.80
N GLY A 245 -14.55 11.78 -5.78
CA GLY A 245 -13.13 11.93 -5.50
C GLY A 245 -12.27 11.78 -6.76
N LEU A 246 -11.77 12.91 -7.28
CA LEU A 246 -10.69 12.95 -8.28
C LEU A 246 -9.36 13.13 -7.54
N TYR A 247 -8.53 12.10 -7.54
CA TYR A 247 -7.26 12.05 -6.82
C TYR A 247 -6.08 12.36 -7.74
N PRO A 248 -4.95 12.90 -7.20
CA PRO A 248 -3.80 13.34 -8.01
C PRO A 248 -3.14 12.22 -8.81
N GLY A 249 -3.30 10.96 -8.39
CA GLY A 249 -2.70 9.81 -9.03
C GLY A 249 -2.96 8.51 -8.28
N TYR A 250 -2.38 7.43 -8.76
CA TYR A 250 -2.49 6.11 -8.15
C TYR A 250 -1.89 6.11 -6.74
N GLY A 251 -2.56 5.45 -5.80
CA GLY A 251 -2.04 5.25 -4.44
C GLY A 251 -2.24 6.41 -3.47
N ALA A 252 -2.91 7.50 -3.86
CA ALA A 252 -3.26 8.57 -2.93
C ALA A 252 -4.10 8.05 -1.76
N THR A 253 -3.68 8.32 -0.53
CA THR A 253 -4.37 7.91 0.71
C THR A 253 -4.35 9.03 1.74
N GLY A 254 -5.23 8.97 2.75
CA GLY A 254 -5.28 10.01 3.77
C GLY A 254 -5.45 11.40 3.16
N ASP A 255 -4.69 12.37 3.65
CA ASP A 255 -4.77 13.77 3.23
C ASP A 255 -4.25 14.00 1.80
N ASN A 256 -3.42 13.10 1.26
CA ASN A 256 -2.91 13.18 -0.12
C ASN A 256 -4.01 13.07 -1.20
N ARG A 257 -5.23 12.68 -0.82
CA ARG A 257 -6.39 12.63 -1.72
C ARG A 257 -7.05 13.98 -1.94
N TYR A 258 -6.84 14.92 -1.01
CA TYR A 258 -7.61 16.16 -0.94
C TYR A 258 -6.91 17.31 -1.64
N ASP A 259 -7.68 18.36 -1.94
CA ASP A 259 -7.24 19.63 -2.53
C ASP A 259 -6.54 19.49 -3.91
N PHE A 260 -6.57 18.31 -4.54
CA PHE A 260 -5.98 18.14 -5.87
C PHE A 260 -6.67 19.06 -6.88
N VAL A 261 -8.00 19.05 -6.96
CA VAL A 261 -8.74 19.90 -7.91
C VAL A 261 -8.53 21.38 -7.60
N ALA A 262 -8.54 21.76 -6.31
CA ALA A 262 -8.30 23.14 -5.89
C ALA A 262 -6.92 23.67 -6.30
N ASN A 263 -5.88 22.80 -6.27
CA ASN A 263 -4.49 23.19 -6.49
C ASN A 263 -3.98 22.91 -7.91
N SER A 264 -4.65 22.04 -8.69
CA SER A 264 -4.20 21.61 -10.03
C SER A 264 -4.44 22.64 -11.13
N GLY A 265 -5.27 23.65 -10.88
CA GLY A 265 -5.72 24.59 -11.91
C GLY A 265 -6.76 24.02 -12.88
N LEU A 266 -7.32 22.83 -12.57
CA LEU A 266 -8.46 22.28 -13.31
C LEU A 266 -9.70 23.18 -13.18
N LYS A 267 -10.43 23.34 -14.28
CA LYS A 267 -11.61 24.19 -14.35
C LYS A 267 -12.67 23.61 -15.28
N VAL A 268 -13.88 24.10 -15.17
CA VAL A 268 -14.95 23.78 -16.12
C VAL A 268 -14.51 24.11 -17.54
N GLY A 269 -14.74 23.18 -18.46
CA GLY A 269 -14.30 23.21 -19.84
C GLY A 269 -12.99 22.49 -20.13
N ASP A 270 -12.23 22.09 -19.12
CA ASP A 270 -11.03 21.26 -19.32
C ASP A 270 -11.46 19.82 -19.65
N GLU A 271 -10.82 19.23 -20.67
CA GLU A 271 -10.96 17.80 -20.97
C GLU A 271 -9.92 17.03 -20.17
N ILE A 272 -10.38 16.02 -19.42
CA ILE A 272 -9.51 15.16 -18.60
C ILE A 272 -9.72 13.68 -18.90
N THR A 273 -8.66 12.91 -18.72
CA THR A 273 -8.70 11.46 -18.70
C THR A 273 -8.50 10.97 -17.26
N VAL A 274 -9.36 10.04 -16.82
CA VAL A 274 -9.34 9.48 -15.48
C VAL A 274 -9.44 7.95 -15.53
N ILE A 275 -8.99 7.29 -14.47
CA ILE A 275 -9.17 5.85 -14.25
C ILE A 275 -9.99 5.65 -12.98
N GLY A 276 -11.02 4.81 -13.03
CA GLY A 276 -11.79 4.49 -11.84
C GLY A 276 -12.80 3.36 -12.07
N ALA A 277 -13.43 2.95 -10.98
CA ALA A 277 -14.39 1.85 -10.96
C ALA A 277 -15.83 2.37 -10.92
N HIS A 278 -16.76 1.55 -11.44
CA HIS A 278 -18.19 1.86 -11.44
C HIS A 278 -18.80 1.59 -10.06
N LEU A 279 -19.52 2.56 -9.55
CA LEU A 279 -20.34 2.42 -8.35
C LEU A 279 -21.69 3.13 -8.56
N THR A 280 -22.76 2.53 -8.06
CA THR A 280 -24.08 3.15 -7.95
C THR A 280 -24.36 3.51 -6.50
N TYR A 281 -24.52 4.79 -6.20
CA TYR A 281 -24.94 5.25 -4.88
C TYR A 281 -26.33 5.91 -4.97
N GLY A 282 -27.34 5.21 -4.42
CA GLY A 282 -28.73 5.60 -4.60
C GLY A 282 -29.15 5.54 -6.08
N GLU A 283 -29.45 6.68 -6.70
CA GLU A 283 -29.77 6.79 -8.12
C GLU A 283 -28.61 7.38 -8.95
N THR A 284 -27.47 7.67 -8.31
CA THR A 284 -26.31 8.30 -8.96
C THR A 284 -25.29 7.25 -9.36
N ILE A 285 -24.91 7.26 -10.64
CA ILE A 285 -23.77 6.49 -11.14
C ILE A 285 -22.51 7.32 -10.93
N GLU A 286 -21.50 6.70 -10.33
CA GLU A 286 -20.27 7.37 -9.92
C GLU A 286 -19.03 6.63 -10.48
N ILE A 287 -18.01 7.41 -10.87
CA ILE A 287 -16.64 6.92 -10.94
C ILE A 287 -16.05 7.08 -9.54
N LYS A 288 -15.90 5.96 -8.83
CA LYS A 288 -15.41 5.96 -7.45
C LYS A 288 -13.89 6.07 -7.42
N ASN A 289 -13.36 6.97 -6.58
CA ASN A 289 -11.92 7.16 -6.35
C ASN A 289 -11.15 7.32 -7.68
N ALA A 290 -11.61 8.23 -8.52
CA ALA A 290 -11.03 8.46 -9.83
C ALA A 290 -9.56 8.91 -9.72
N ILE A 291 -8.69 8.25 -10.45
CA ILE A 291 -7.27 8.59 -10.58
C ILE A 291 -7.14 9.54 -11.76
N PHE A 292 -6.58 10.72 -11.54
CA PHE A 292 -6.24 11.63 -12.62
C PHE A 292 -5.09 11.06 -13.46
N VAL A 293 -5.24 11.06 -14.78
CA VAL A 293 -4.21 10.58 -15.73
C VAL A 293 -3.64 11.77 -16.51
N SER A 294 -4.49 12.55 -17.15
CA SER A 294 -4.04 13.68 -17.98
C SER A 294 -5.11 14.76 -18.11
N LYS A 295 -4.66 15.96 -18.39
CA LYS A 295 -5.43 17.02 -19.00
C LYS A 295 -5.09 17.08 -20.50
N ASN A 296 -6.09 17.04 -21.37
CA ASN A 296 -5.91 16.83 -22.81
C ASN A 296 -5.99 18.13 -23.63
N ASN A 297 -6.24 19.29 -23.01
CA ASN A 297 -6.36 20.61 -23.65
C ASN A 297 -5.65 21.73 -22.89
#